data_67202a1f79228061d33e21e223f028f7
#
_entry.id   67202a1f79228061d33e21e223f028f7
#
_cell.length_a   1.000
_cell.length_b   1.000
_cell.length_c   1.000
_cell.angle_alpha   90.00
_cell.angle_beta   90.00
_cell.angle_gamma   90.00
#
_symmetry.space_group_name_H-M   'P 1'
#
loop_
_entity.id
_entity.type
_entity.pdbx_description
1 polymer ?
#
loop_
_entity_poly.entity_id
_entity_poly.type
_entity_poly.pdbx_seq_one_letter_code
_entity_poly.pdbx_strand_id
1 'polypeptide(L)'
;HQYAGYSGGRKTVAVGAAGEALIAHTHGPAFIDHPGTRLGRIAGNPFHEAITEAAWRVRLRFILNIVLDDDKRILRVAAGEPDMAFNELVNFARSVYEVPIPHQYDIAIGGVGYPKDSNLYQASRAPSYLFFAPTPVVRPGGFFIIPARCEEGAGVGAGEQRFFNAMSQAADVQSSLEDARRNGYPPGQQRAFVMAKVLEQTQVIIVGSECPDLVTASKMIPAKTMAEALELAAQ
;
A
#
# COMPACT_ATOMS: atom_id res chain seq x y z
N HIS A 1 -1.80 1.47 8.37
CA HIS A 1 -0.75 0.80 7.59
C HIS A 1 -1.37 -0.25 6.67
N GLN A 2 -0.98 -0.28 5.41
CA GLN A 2 -1.62 -1.05 4.35
C GLN A 2 -1.76 -2.56 4.68
N TYR A 3 -0.79 -3.15 5.36
CA TYR A 3 -0.80 -4.57 5.69
C TYR A 3 -1.22 -4.84 7.14
N ALA A 4 -0.84 -3.98 8.08
CA ALA A 4 -1.05 -4.19 9.51
C ALA A 4 -2.43 -3.71 10.02
N GLY A 5 -3.32 -3.26 9.15
CA GLY A 5 -4.56 -2.59 9.55
C GLY A 5 -4.30 -1.16 9.98
N TYR A 6 -3.78 -0.99 11.19
CA TYR A 6 -3.36 0.30 11.74
C TYR A 6 -1.86 0.32 12.04
N SER A 7 -1.27 1.50 12.08
CA SER A 7 0.09 1.73 12.56
C SER A 7 0.09 2.07 14.05
N GLY A 8 1.24 1.90 14.70
CA GLY A 8 1.43 2.27 16.10
C GLY A 8 2.77 1.76 16.63
N GLY A 9 3.06 2.00 17.89
CA GLY A 9 4.36 1.74 18.50
C GLY A 9 4.91 0.33 18.32
N ARG A 10 4.05 -0.69 18.30
CA ARG A 10 4.45 -2.08 18.05
C ARG A 10 5.07 -2.26 16.67
N LYS A 11 4.49 -1.64 15.65
CA LYS A 11 5.02 -1.66 14.29
C LYS A 11 6.38 -0.95 14.19
N THR A 12 6.60 0.08 14.98
CA THR A 12 7.90 0.77 15.02
C THR A 12 9.02 -0.19 15.40
N VAL A 13 8.80 -1.07 16.36
CA VAL A 13 9.75 -2.12 16.72
C VAL A 13 9.93 -3.14 15.61
N ALA A 14 8.83 -3.73 15.14
CA ALA A 14 8.84 -4.88 14.24
C ALA A 14 9.18 -4.55 12.78
N VAL A 15 9.07 -3.28 12.37
CA VAL A 15 9.35 -2.82 11.00
C VAL A 15 10.36 -1.68 11.01
N GLY A 16 10.19 -0.68 11.88
CA GLY A 16 11.04 0.50 11.90
C GLY A 16 12.45 0.24 12.43
N ALA A 17 12.58 -0.57 13.48
CA ALA A 17 13.85 -0.93 14.13
C ALA A 17 14.27 -2.39 13.87
N ALA A 18 13.51 -3.12 13.06
CA ALA A 18 13.77 -4.52 12.79
C ALA A 18 14.90 -4.72 11.76
N GLY A 19 15.60 -5.83 11.90
CA GLY A 19 16.54 -6.29 10.88
C GLY A 19 15.83 -6.77 9.60
N GLU A 20 16.59 -6.85 8.52
CA GLU A 20 16.11 -7.21 7.18
C GLU A 20 15.37 -8.55 7.16
N ALA A 21 15.79 -9.54 7.95
CA ALA A 21 15.16 -10.86 8.01
C ALA A 21 13.70 -10.80 8.48
N LEU A 22 13.38 -9.99 9.51
CA LEU A 22 12.00 -9.85 9.98
C LEU A 22 11.15 -9.07 8.97
N ILE A 23 11.73 -8.08 8.30
CA ILE A 23 11.04 -7.33 7.23
C ILE A 23 10.73 -8.26 6.06
N ALA A 24 11.70 -9.05 5.59
CA ALA A 24 11.51 -10.02 4.51
C ALA A 24 10.42 -11.05 4.87
N HIS A 25 10.44 -11.58 6.08
CA HIS A 25 9.42 -12.52 6.55
C HIS A 25 8.02 -11.91 6.55
N THR A 26 7.83 -10.78 7.24
CA THR A 26 6.50 -10.17 7.41
C THR A 26 5.93 -9.56 6.12
N HIS A 27 6.79 -9.12 5.21
CA HIS A 27 6.37 -8.55 3.92
C HIS A 27 6.44 -9.57 2.77
N GLY A 28 6.63 -10.85 3.07
CA GLY A 28 6.62 -11.93 2.07
C GLY A 28 5.21 -12.23 1.53
N PRO A 29 5.14 -13.00 0.42
CA PRO A 29 3.88 -13.32 -0.25
C PRO A 29 2.86 -13.98 0.67
N ALA A 30 3.28 -14.88 1.55
CA ALA A 30 2.39 -15.58 2.49
C ALA A 30 1.59 -14.63 3.40
N PHE A 31 2.19 -13.50 3.81
CA PHE A 31 1.50 -12.49 4.60
C PHE A 31 0.65 -11.56 3.73
N ILE A 32 1.20 -11.10 2.59
CA ILE A 32 0.50 -10.13 1.73
C ILE A 32 -0.67 -10.77 0.97
N ASP A 33 -0.59 -12.04 0.63
CA ASP A 33 -1.70 -12.78 -0.02
C ASP A 33 -2.84 -13.10 0.94
N HIS A 34 -2.58 -13.13 2.24
CA HIS A 34 -3.60 -13.51 3.20
C HIS A 34 -4.79 -12.55 3.18
N PRO A 35 -6.05 -13.04 3.10
CA PRO A 35 -7.24 -12.19 2.99
C PRO A 35 -7.47 -11.28 4.20
N GLY A 36 -6.86 -11.60 5.35
CA GLY A 36 -6.86 -10.76 6.54
C GLY A 36 -5.92 -9.57 6.48
N THR A 37 -4.95 -9.56 5.58
CA THR A 37 -3.95 -8.49 5.45
C THR A 37 -4.55 -7.31 4.69
N ARG A 38 -5.27 -6.44 5.43
CA ARG A 38 -6.02 -5.30 4.90
C ARG A 38 -5.86 -4.07 5.78
N LEU A 39 -6.07 -2.87 5.20
CA LEU A 39 -6.27 -1.63 5.96
C LEU A 39 -7.43 -1.81 6.95
N GLY A 40 -7.36 -1.14 8.09
CA GLY A 40 -8.43 -1.14 9.10
C GLY A 40 -8.69 -2.48 9.80
N ARG A 41 -8.16 -3.59 9.27
CA ARG A 41 -8.40 -4.94 9.81
C ARG A 41 -7.31 -5.34 10.81
N ILE A 42 -7.70 -5.65 12.03
CA ILE A 42 -6.83 -6.14 13.10
C ILE A 42 -7.06 -7.63 13.34
N ALA A 43 -8.29 -8.01 13.64
CA ALA A 43 -8.64 -9.40 13.91
C ALA A 43 -8.45 -10.29 12.68
N GLY A 44 -7.73 -11.40 12.83
CA GLY A 44 -7.41 -12.32 11.75
C GLY A 44 -6.49 -11.71 10.67
N ASN A 45 -5.69 -10.73 11.04
CA ASN A 45 -4.65 -10.15 10.20
C ASN A 45 -3.28 -10.71 10.63
N PRO A 46 -2.70 -11.67 9.89
CA PRO A 46 -1.46 -12.32 10.29
C PRO A 46 -0.27 -11.36 10.33
N PHE A 47 -0.28 -10.31 9.50
CA PHE A 47 0.75 -9.27 9.57
C PHE A 47 0.69 -8.52 10.91
N HIS A 48 -0.52 -8.17 11.36
CA HIS A 48 -0.73 -7.52 12.64
C HIS A 48 -0.30 -8.43 13.81
N GLU A 49 -0.64 -9.69 13.75
CA GLU A 49 -0.27 -10.70 14.77
C GLU A 49 1.25 -10.84 14.86
N ALA A 50 1.95 -10.96 13.71
CA ALA A 50 3.40 -11.09 13.68
C ALA A 50 4.13 -9.86 14.25
N ILE A 51 3.69 -8.64 13.94
CA ILE A 51 4.31 -7.44 14.52
C ILE A 51 4.02 -7.29 16.01
N THR A 52 2.88 -7.76 16.48
CA THR A 52 2.51 -7.78 17.90
C THR A 52 3.39 -8.78 18.66
N GLU A 53 3.56 -9.98 18.14
CA GLU A 53 4.45 -10.99 18.70
C GLU A 53 5.90 -10.48 18.77
N ALA A 54 6.41 -9.86 17.70
CA ALA A 54 7.75 -9.29 17.70
C ALA A 54 7.93 -8.23 18.80
N ALA A 55 6.95 -7.38 19.02
CA ALA A 55 6.97 -6.38 20.08
C ALA A 55 6.97 -7.01 21.48
N TRP A 56 6.22 -8.09 21.68
CA TRP A 56 6.26 -8.85 22.95
C TRP A 56 7.60 -9.52 23.21
N ARG A 57 8.21 -10.12 22.19
CA ARG A 57 9.52 -10.78 22.31
C ARG A 57 10.63 -9.82 22.75
N VAL A 58 10.60 -8.58 22.30
CA VAL A 58 11.54 -7.52 22.74
C VAL A 58 11.09 -6.83 24.04
N ARG A 59 9.98 -7.29 24.63
CA ARG A 59 9.43 -6.75 25.88
C ARG A 59 9.15 -5.25 25.81
N LEU A 60 8.54 -4.80 24.71
CA LEU A 60 8.07 -3.41 24.61
C LEU A 60 7.13 -3.10 25.77
N ARG A 61 7.45 -2.10 26.58
CA ARG A 61 6.74 -1.79 27.84
C ARG A 61 5.84 -0.58 27.77
N PHE A 62 6.12 0.31 26.85
CA PHE A 62 5.44 1.59 26.78
C PHE A 62 5.43 2.09 25.36
N ILE A 63 4.31 2.64 24.93
CA ILE A 63 4.18 3.41 23.69
C ILE A 63 3.51 4.74 23.94
N LEU A 64 3.81 5.70 23.08
CA LEU A 64 3.05 6.93 22.90
C LEU A 64 2.65 7.01 21.43
N ASN A 65 1.38 7.03 21.16
CA ASN A 65 0.81 7.14 19.83
C ASN A 65 -0.09 8.37 19.71
N ILE A 66 -0.24 8.87 18.50
CA ILE A 66 -1.10 10.01 18.18
C ILE A 66 -1.99 9.71 16.97
N VAL A 67 -3.14 10.34 16.94
CA VAL A 67 -4.01 10.44 15.75
C VAL A 67 -3.98 11.90 15.29
N LEU A 68 -3.79 12.11 14.00
CA LEU A 68 -3.64 13.43 13.37
C LEU A 68 -4.82 13.70 12.44
N ASP A 69 -5.14 14.97 12.19
CA ASP A 69 -5.97 15.38 11.05
C ASP A 69 -5.14 15.56 9.77
N ASP A 70 -5.78 16.01 8.69
CA ASP A 70 -5.14 16.24 7.40
C ASP A 70 -4.10 17.37 7.44
N ASP A 71 -4.28 18.34 8.34
CA ASP A 71 -3.34 19.44 8.59
C ASP A 71 -2.19 19.06 9.52
N LYS A 72 -2.10 17.77 9.92
CA LYS A 72 -1.10 17.24 10.87
C LYS A 72 -1.26 17.77 12.32
N ARG A 73 -2.43 18.28 12.69
CA ARG A 73 -2.75 18.65 14.06
C ARG A 73 -3.12 17.40 14.86
N ILE A 74 -2.73 17.37 16.12
CA ILE A 74 -3.03 16.25 17.02
C ILE A 74 -4.49 16.26 17.42
N LEU A 75 -5.23 15.22 17.07
CA LEU A 75 -6.62 14.99 17.46
C LEU A 75 -6.73 14.19 18.77
N ARG A 76 -5.86 13.19 18.94
CA ARG A 76 -5.87 12.32 20.11
C ARG A 76 -4.46 11.81 20.41
N VAL A 77 -4.17 11.65 21.70
CA VAL A 77 -2.94 11.04 22.20
C VAL A 77 -3.32 9.91 23.16
N ALA A 78 -2.63 8.78 23.06
CA ALA A 78 -2.64 7.76 24.10
C ALA A 78 -1.22 7.27 24.38
N ALA A 79 -0.93 7.06 25.66
CA ALA A 79 0.37 6.62 26.12
C ALA A 79 0.20 5.61 27.26
N GLY A 80 1.02 4.56 27.27
CA GLY A 80 0.94 3.55 28.32
C GLY A 80 1.35 2.17 27.84
N GLU A 81 0.74 1.16 28.43
CA GLU A 81 0.92 -0.23 28.03
C GLU A 81 0.57 -0.38 26.54
N PRO A 82 1.40 -1.10 25.74
CA PRO A 82 1.29 -1.10 24.28
C PRO A 82 -0.06 -1.49 23.72
N ASP A 83 -0.70 -2.53 24.27
CA ASP A 83 -1.97 -3.02 23.74
C ASP A 83 -3.13 -2.09 24.11
N MET A 84 -3.13 -1.59 25.35
CA MET A 84 -4.18 -0.66 25.82
C MET A 84 -4.14 0.67 25.05
N ALA A 85 -2.97 1.30 24.97
CA ALA A 85 -2.79 2.57 24.27
C ALA A 85 -3.05 2.45 22.76
N PHE A 86 -2.66 1.34 22.15
CA PHE A 86 -2.94 1.07 20.73
C PHE A 86 -4.45 0.92 20.49
N ASN A 87 -5.14 0.09 21.27
CA ASN A 87 -6.56 -0.19 21.07
C ASN A 87 -7.43 1.04 21.33
N GLU A 88 -7.09 1.86 22.33
CA GLU A 88 -7.77 3.15 22.55
C GLU A 88 -7.71 4.03 21.29
N LEU A 89 -6.52 4.20 20.71
CA LEU A 89 -6.38 5.04 19.54
C LEU A 89 -6.96 4.42 18.27
N VAL A 90 -6.96 3.10 18.12
CA VAL A 90 -7.64 2.45 16.99
C VAL A 90 -9.14 2.72 17.02
N ASN A 91 -9.77 2.61 18.19
CA ASN A 91 -11.20 2.90 18.33
C ASN A 91 -11.52 4.34 17.95
N PHE A 92 -10.69 5.29 18.36
CA PHE A 92 -10.85 6.69 17.95
C PHE A 92 -10.54 6.90 16.46
N ALA A 93 -9.45 6.33 15.94
CA ALA A 93 -9.02 6.47 14.54
C ALA A 93 -10.05 5.95 13.54
N ARG A 94 -10.83 4.92 13.92
CA ARG A 94 -11.95 4.43 13.10
C ARG A 94 -12.97 5.51 12.82
N SER A 95 -13.36 6.27 13.83
CA SER A 95 -14.34 7.34 13.67
C SER A 95 -13.84 8.52 12.83
N VAL A 96 -12.50 8.65 12.65
CA VAL A 96 -11.88 9.75 11.90
C VAL A 96 -11.52 9.31 10.45
N TYR A 97 -11.02 8.09 10.28
CA TYR A 97 -10.40 7.67 9.02
C TYR A 97 -11.23 6.65 8.22
N GLU A 98 -12.16 5.94 8.86
CA GLU A 98 -12.99 4.97 8.14
C GLU A 98 -14.23 5.64 7.58
N VAL A 99 -14.34 5.62 6.26
CA VAL A 99 -15.51 6.14 5.54
C VAL A 99 -16.26 4.95 4.93
N PRO A 100 -17.53 4.71 5.35
CA PRO A 100 -18.33 3.66 4.74
C PRO A 100 -18.68 4.02 3.30
N ILE A 101 -18.53 3.06 2.39
CA ILE A 101 -18.98 3.17 1.01
C ILE A 101 -20.15 2.21 0.78
N PRO A 102 -21.19 2.59 0.01
CA PRO A 102 -22.39 1.78 -0.18
C PRO A 102 -22.17 0.56 -1.09
N HIS A 103 -21.21 0.65 -2.01
CA HIS A 103 -20.87 -0.37 -2.98
C HIS A 103 -19.46 -0.14 -3.53
N GLN A 104 -18.94 -1.11 -4.28
CA GLN A 104 -17.73 -0.92 -5.08
C GLN A 104 -18.06 -0.11 -6.34
N TYR A 105 -17.07 0.66 -6.82
CA TYR A 105 -17.19 1.54 -7.97
C TYR A 105 -16.50 0.94 -9.19
N ASP A 106 -16.90 1.39 -10.38
CA ASP A 106 -16.21 1.07 -11.65
C ASP A 106 -14.88 1.79 -11.75
N ILE A 107 -14.85 3.04 -11.28
CA ILE A 107 -13.69 3.93 -11.37
C ILE A 107 -13.46 4.59 -10.02
N ALA A 108 -12.20 4.63 -9.58
CA ALA A 108 -11.76 5.47 -8.47
C ALA A 108 -10.63 6.39 -8.95
N ILE A 109 -10.79 7.69 -8.72
CA ILE A 109 -9.78 8.72 -9.04
C ILE A 109 -9.10 9.12 -7.74
N GLY A 110 -7.77 9.04 -7.68
CA GLY A 110 -7.05 9.39 -6.45
C GLY A 110 -5.60 9.77 -6.71
N GLY A 111 -5.21 10.95 -6.26
CA GLY A 111 -3.82 11.42 -6.29
C GLY A 111 -3.10 11.19 -4.96
N VAL A 112 -1.77 11.12 -5.01
CA VAL A 112 -0.93 11.04 -3.81
C VAL A 112 -0.37 12.38 -3.38
N GLY A 113 -0.43 13.39 -4.26
CA GLY A 113 0.11 14.73 -4.04
C GLY A 113 1.64 14.78 -3.96
N TYR A 114 2.18 15.99 -4.11
CA TYR A 114 3.61 16.24 -3.99
C TYR A 114 4.10 15.98 -2.54
N PRO A 115 5.27 15.36 -2.32
CA PRO A 115 6.24 14.87 -3.33
C PRO A 115 6.04 13.42 -3.78
N LYS A 116 4.94 12.76 -3.44
CA LYS A 116 4.76 11.34 -3.76
C LYS A 116 4.38 11.09 -5.24
N ASP A 117 3.91 12.10 -5.94
CA ASP A 117 3.64 12.04 -7.38
C ASP A 117 4.89 12.21 -8.24
N SER A 118 6.07 12.46 -7.63
CA SER A 118 7.32 12.66 -8.36
C SER A 118 7.87 11.38 -9.01
N ASN A 119 7.49 10.20 -8.53
CA ASN A 119 7.91 8.95 -9.15
C ASN A 119 6.85 7.85 -9.10
N LEU A 120 6.98 6.89 -10.01
CA LEU A 120 5.99 5.84 -10.22
C LEU A 120 5.83 4.91 -8.99
N TYR A 121 6.93 4.62 -8.27
CA TYR A 121 6.88 3.82 -7.05
C TYR A 121 5.98 4.46 -5.99
N GLN A 122 6.13 5.76 -5.76
CA GLN A 122 5.32 6.48 -4.78
C GLN A 122 3.87 6.65 -5.26
N ALA A 123 3.66 6.97 -6.56
CA ALA A 123 2.33 7.09 -7.14
C ALA A 123 1.53 5.78 -7.03
N SER A 124 2.19 4.62 -7.15
CA SER A 124 1.58 3.29 -6.98
C SER A 124 0.94 3.04 -5.61
N ARG A 125 1.16 3.94 -4.63
CA ARG A 125 0.53 3.85 -3.30
C ARG A 125 -0.98 4.12 -3.35
N ALA A 126 -1.43 5.05 -4.21
CA ALA A 126 -2.85 5.40 -4.29
C ALA A 126 -3.72 4.18 -4.64
N PRO A 127 -3.54 3.50 -5.79
CA PRO A 127 -4.37 2.36 -6.14
C PRO A 127 -4.23 1.21 -5.14
N SER A 128 -3.02 0.98 -4.61
CA SER A 128 -2.81 -0.09 -3.66
C SER A 128 -3.51 0.12 -2.31
N TYR A 129 -3.60 1.34 -1.82
CA TYR A 129 -4.31 1.61 -0.57
C TYR A 129 -5.83 1.44 -0.74
N LEU A 130 -6.39 1.86 -1.85
CA LEU A 130 -7.81 1.68 -2.17
C LEU A 130 -8.15 0.21 -2.43
N PHE A 131 -7.25 -0.55 -3.04
CA PHE A 131 -7.40 -1.99 -3.27
C PHE A 131 -7.31 -2.79 -1.97
N PHE A 132 -6.41 -2.44 -1.06
CA PHE A 132 -6.22 -3.11 0.24
C PHE A 132 -7.14 -2.55 1.34
N ALA A 133 -8.10 -1.71 1.02
CA ALA A 133 -9.20 -1.37 1.94
C ALA A 133 -9.90 -2.65 2.44
N PRO A 134 -10.65 -2.63 3.56
CA PRO A 134 -11.36 -3.80 4.08
C PRO A 134 -12.21 -4.51 3.01
N THR A 135 -12.87 -3.71 2.17
CA THR A 135 -13.43 -4.10 0.87
C THR A 135 -12.77 -3.23 -0.19
N PRO A 136 -12.20 -3.79 -1.28
CA PRO A 136 -11.65 -2.99 -2.36
C PRO A 136 -12.65 -1.94 -2.86
N VAL A 137 -12.18 -0.73 -3.08
CA VAL A 137 -13.06 0.39 -3.50
C VAL A 137 -13.54 0.21 -4.94
N VAL A 138 -12.67 -0.35 -5.80
CA VAL A 138 -12.99 -0.64 -7.20
C VAL A 138 -13.32 -2.12 -7.35
N ARG A 139 -14.38 -2.42 -8.11
CA ARG A 139 -14.77 -3.80 -8.43
C ARG A 139 -13.75 -4.48 -9.37
N PRO A 140 -13.72 -5.81 -9.43
CA PRO A 140 -12.92 -6.51 -10.44
C PRO A 140 -13.24 -6.03 -11.85
N GLY A 141 -12.20 -5.80 -12.66
CA GLY A 141 -12.31 -5.23 -14.03
C GLY A 141 -12.41 -3.70 -14.08
N GLY A 142 -12.57 -3.02 -12.94
CA GLY A 142 -12.63 -1.56 -12.92
C GLY A 142 -11.27 -0.86 -12.92
N PHE A 143 -11.27 0.46 -12.79
CA PHE A 143 -10.11 1.32 -13.03
C PHE A 143 -9.75 2.18 -11.82
N PHE A 144 -8.45 2.28 -11.54
CA PHE A 144 -7.87 3.36 -10.75
C PHE A 144 -7.26 4.40 -11.68
N ILE A 145 -7.67 5.66 -11.59
CA ILE A 145 -7.11 6.77 -12.36
C ILE A 145 -6.28 7.64 -11.41
N ILE A 146 -4.98 7.71 -11.64
CA ILE A 146 -4.02 8.31 -10.73
C ILE A 146 -3.27 9.45 -11.43
N PRO A 147 -3.60 10.71 -11.14
CA PRO A 147 -2.79 11.86 -11.57
C PRO A 147 -1.42 11.81 -10.88
N ALA A 148 -0.34 11.74 -11.68
CA ALA A 148 1.03 11.78 -11.18
C ALA A 148 2.01 12.16 -12.29
N ARG A 149 2.86 13.16 -12.02
CA ARG A 149 3.85 13.66 -13.01
C ARG A 149 4.98 12.67 -13.26
N CYS A 150 5.41 11.99 -12.23
CA CYS A 150 6.52 11.03 -12.30
C CYS A 150 7.80 11.62 -12.94
N GLU A 151 8.13 12.90 -12.66
CA GLU A 151 9.32 13.57 -13.20
C GLU A 151 10.65 12.89 -12.82
N GLU A 152 10.66 12.14 -11.72
CA GLU A 152 11.81 11.31 -11.31
C GLU A 152 11.72 9.87 -11.87
N GLY A 153 10.82 9.60 -12.79
CA GLY A 153 10.64 8.29 -13.40
C GLY A 153 10.22 7.21 -12.40
N ALA A 154 11.02 6.15 -12.34
CA ALA A 154 10.79 5.06 -11.38
C ALA A 154 11.20 5.42 -9.94
N GLY A 155 12.01 6.48 -9.76
CA GLY A 155 12.70 6.85 -8.53
C GLY A 155 14.15 6.35 -8.50
N VAL A 156 14.97 6.89 -7.58
CA VAL A 156 16.41 6.63 -7.49
C VAL A 156 16.81 5.68 -6.35
N GLY A 157 15.92 5.45 -5.40
CA GLY A 157 16.14 4.58 -4.24
C GLY A 157 16.20 3.09 -4.64
N ALA A 158 16.93 2.30 -3.86
CA ALA A 158 17.08 0.86 -4.12
C ALA A 158 15.73 0.12 -4.17
N GLY A 159 14.77 0.47 -3.31
CA GLY A 159 13.42 -0.10 -3.31
C GLY A 159 12.60 0.29 -4.54
N GLU A 160 12.78 1.53 -5.02
CA GLU A 160 12.13 2.08 -6.21
C GLU A 160 12.65 1.38 -7.47
N GLN A 161 13.97 1.21 -7.57
CA GLN A 161 14.59 0.47 -8.67
C GLN A 161 14.20 -1.03 -8.66
N ARG A 162 14.16 -1.68 -7.50
CA ARG A 162 13.69 -3.07 -7.38
C ARG A 162 12.24 -3.23 -7.82
N PHE A 163 11.38 -2.27 -7.46
CA PHE A 163 9.99 -2.23 -7.92
C PHE A 163 9.90 -2.18 -9.44
N PHE A 164 10.55 -1.19 -10.05
CA PHE A 164 10.50 -1.00 -11.50
C PHE A 164 11.09 -2.19 -12.26
N ASN A 165 12.25 -2.69 -11.84
CA ASN A 165 12.89 -3.84 -12.46
C ASN A 165 12.00 -5.08 -12.40
N ALA A 166 11.38 -5.36 -11.25
CA ALA A 166 10.49 -6.50 -11.11
C ALA A 166 9.24 -6.39 -12.00
N MET A 167 8.65 -5.18 -12.08
CA MET A 167 7.47 -4.94 -12.91
C MET A 167 7.79 -4.98 -14.40
N SER A 168 8.91 -4.38 -14.83
CA SER A 168 9.27 -4.25 -16.25
C SER A 168 9.80 -5.55 -16.84
N GLN A 169 10.54 -6.35 -16.07
CA GLN A 169 11.12 -7.61 -16.52
C GLN A 169 10.14 -8.77 -16.55
N ALA A 170 9.07 -8.73 -15.78
CA ALA A 170 8.02 -9.74 -15.86
C ALA A 170 7.35 -9.72 -17.24
N ALA A 171 7.08 -10.89 -17.81
CA ALA A 171 6.36 -11.00 -19.08
C ALA A 171 4.95 -10.40 -18.96
N ASP A 172 4.25 -10.76 -17.89
CA ASP A 172 2.91 -10.27 -17.56
C ASP A 172 2.70 -10.23 -16.02
N VAL A 173 1.51 -9.80 -15.62
CA VAL A 173 1.12 -9.69 -14.21
C VAL A 173 1.09 -11.07 -13.53
N GLN A 174 0.57 -12.09 -14.22
CA GLN A 174 0.42 -13.42 -13.65
C GLN A 174 1.77 -14.07 -13.38
N SER A 175 2.71 -14.01 -14.34
CA SER A 175 4.08 -14.53 -14.17
C SER A 175 4.82 -13.82 -13.04
N SER A 176 4.60 -12.50 -12.84
CA SER A 176 5.17 -11.75 -11.71
C SER A 176 4.65 -12.26 -10.36
N LEU A 177 3.35 -12.57 -10.26
CA LEU A 177 2.75 -13.11 -9.04
C LEU A 177 3.23 -14.53 -8.74
N GLU A 178 3.30 -15.38 -9.74
CA GLU A 178 3.76 -16.77 -9.61
C GLU A 178 5.23 -16.86 -9.20
N ASP A 179 6.08 -16.04 -9.82
CA ASP A 179 7.51 -15.96 -9.46
C ASP A 179 7.68 -15.50 -8.01
N ALA A 180 6.99 -14.42 -7.63
CA ALA A 180 7.02 -13.90 -6.27
C ALA A 180 6.54 -14.94 -5.22
N ARG A 181 5.47 -15.69 -5.53
CA ARG A 181 4.94 -16.74 -4.65
C ARG A 181 5.89 -17.92 -4.51
N ARG A 182 6.59 -18.29 -5.60
CA ARG A 182 7.51 -19.43 -5.64
C ARG A 182 8.85 -19.11 -4.99
N ASN A 183 9.43 -17.98 -5.36
CA ASN A 183 10.82 -17.62 -5.06
C ASN A 183 10.94 -16.57 -3.94
N GLY A 184 9.83 -15.91 -3.56
CA GLY A 184 9.87 -14.74 -2.69
C GLY A 184 10.51 -13.54 -3.41
N TYR A 185 10.89 -12.53 -2.63
CA TYR A 185 11.56 -11.33 -3.12
C TYR A 185 12.34 -10.64 -2.00
N PRO A 186 13.40 -9.88 -2.32
CA PRO A 186 14.15 -9.12 -1.32
C PRO A 186 13.31 -7.95 -0.77
N PRO A 187 13.63 -7.47 0.44
CA PRO A 187 13.02 -6.26 1.01
C PRO A 187 13.09 -5.07 0.05
N GLY A 188 11.98 -4.31 -0.03
CA GLY A 188 11.81 -3.21 -0.99
C GLY A 188 11.10 -3.62 -2.29
N GLN A 189 11.16 -4.88 -2.71
CA GLN A 189 10.45 -5.37 -3.91
C GLN A 189 8.97 -5.72 -3.64
N GLN A 190 8.53 -5.83 -2.38
CA GLN A 190 7.13 -6.14 -2.04
C GLN A 190 6.12 -5.20 -2.71
N ARG A 191 6.54 -3.99 -3.09
CA ARG A 191 5.67 -3.04 -3.81
C ARG A 191 5.30 -3.57 -5.20
N ALA A 192 6.19 -4.27 -5.89
CA ALA A 192 5.90 -4.90 -7.17
C ALA A 192 4.85 -6.00 -7.02
N PHE A 193 5.00 -6.87 -6.02
CA PHE A 193 4.00 -7.90 -5.73
C PHE A 193 2.62 -7.30 -5.41
N VAL A 194 2.59 -6.24 -4.60
CA VAL A 194 1.35 -5.51 -4.28
C VAL A 194 0.71 -4.91 -5.52
N MET A 195 1.50 -4.30 -6.41
CA MET A 195 0.96 -3.75 -7.67
C MET A 195 0.49 -4.84 -8.62
N ALA A 196 1.21 -5.94 -8.72
CA ALA A 196 0.75 -7.09 -9.51
C ALA A 196 -0.62 -7.61 -9.00
N LYS A 197 -0.84 -7.66 -7.68
CA LYS A 197 -2.16 -8.00 -7.11
C LYS A 197 -3.26 -6.99 -7.46
N VAL A 198 -2.94 -5.72 -7.51
CA VAL A 198 -3.88 -4.69 -7.98
C VAL A 198 -4.23 -4.91 -9.44
N LEU A 199 -3.20 -5.10 -10.28
CA LEU A 199 -3.33 -5.27 -11.72
C LEU A 199 -3.93 -6.63 -12.15
N GLU A 200 -3.87 -7.64 -11.28
CA GLU A 200 -4.56 -8.92 -11.49
C GLU A 200 -6.09 -8.75 -11.54
N GLN A 201 -6.62 -7.79 -10.80
CA GLN A 201 -8.07 -7.61 -10.65
C GLN A 201 -8.60 -6.31 -11.25
N THR A 202 -7.75 -5.30 -11.45
CA THR A 202 -8.15 -3.96 -11.89
C THR A 202 -7.14 -3.41 -12.89
N GLN A 203 -7.47 -2.29 -13.51
CA GLN A 203 -6.55 -1.55 -14.35
C GLN A 203 -6.14 -0.24 -13.66
N VAL A 204 -4.91 0.22 -13.92
CA VAL A 204 -4.37 1.45 -13.35
C VAL A 204 -3.94 2.37 -14.47
N ILE A 205 -4.54 3.57 -14.53
CA ILE A 205 -4.21 4.61 -15.47
C ILE A 205 -3.44 5.71 -14.74
N ILE A 206 -2.23 6.02 -15.20
CA ILE A 206 -1.42 7.13 -14.69
C ILE A 206 -1.59 8.33 -15.64
N VAL A 207 -2.09 9.44 -15.10
CA VAL A 207 -2.42 10.64 -15.90
C VAL A 207 -1.35 11.69 -15.74
N GLY A 208 -0.86 12.22 -16.88
CA GLY A 208 0.08 13.33 -16.93
C GLY A 208 1.52 12.96 -16.58
N SER A 209 1.88 11.68 -16.69
CA SER A 209 3.26 11.24 -16.45
C SER A 209 4.22 11.77 -17.50
N GLU A 210 5.37 12.29 -17.04
CA GLU A 210 6.49 12.70 -17.91
C GLU A 210 7.28 11.47 -18.42
N CYS A 211 7.00 10.29 -17.89
CA CYS A 211 7.67 9.02 -18.24
C CYS A 211 6.66 7.93 -18.68
N PRO A 212 5.87 8.13 -19.75
CA PRO A 212 4.81 7.19 -20.16
C PRO A 212 5.34 5.77 -20.49
N ASP A 213 6.55 5.67 -21.03
CA ASP A 213 7.16 4.37 -21.34
C ASP A 213 7.42 3.54 -20.09
N LEU A 214 7.82 4.17 -18.97
CA LEU A 214 8.00 3.48 -17.69
C LEU A 214 6.66 3.02 -17.11
N VAL A 215 5.59 3.79 -17.30
CA VAL A 215 4.23 3.42 -16.91
C VAL A 215 3.82 2.16 -17.66
N THR A 216 3.98 2.13 -18.97
CA THR A 216 3.67 0.97 -19.83
C THR A 216 4.53 -0.24 -19.47
N ALA A 217 5.84 -0.07 -19.29
CA ALA A 217 6.74 -1.13 -18.87
C ALA A 217 6.31 -1.75 -17.52
N SER A 218 5.72 -0.95 -16.64
CA SER A 218 5.17 -1.39 -15.35
C SER A 218 3.76 -1.97 -15.43
N LYS A 219 3.27 -2.30 -16.63
CA LYS A 219 1.94 -2.90 -16.88
C LYS A 219 0.76 -1.98 -16.51
N MET A 220 1.00 -0.69 -16.41
CA MET A 220 -0.02 0.34 -16.21
C MET A 220 -0.27 1.09 -17.52
N ILE A 221 -1.34 1.85 -17.59
CA ILE A 221 -1.79 2.58 -18.79
C ILE A 221 -1.43 4.07 -18.63
N PRO A 222 -0.60 4.65 -19.50
CA PRO A 222 -0.39 6.09 -19.50
C PRO A 222 -1.54 6.81 -20.19
N ALA A 223 -1.95 7.95 -19.64
CA ALA A 223 -2.86 8.90 -20.30
C ALA A 223 -2.31 10.34 -20.17
N LYS A 224 -2.46 11.15 -21.19
CA LYS A 224 -1.97 12.53 -21.17
C LYS A 224 -2.88 13.44 -20.36
N THR A 225 -4.19 13.20 -20.41
CA THR A 225 -5.20 14.03 -19.77
C THR A 225 -6.22 13.17 -19.02
N MET A 226 -6.94 13.81 -18.11
CA MET A 226 -8.04 13.15 -17.41
C MET A 226 -9.18 12.74 -18.36
N ALA A 227 -9.44 13.54 -19.41
CA ALA A 227 -10.44 13.21 -20.43
C ALA A 227 -10.08 11.90 -21.14
N GLU A 228 -8.84 11.77 -21.60
CA GLU A 228 -8.33 10.54 -22.22
C GLU A 228 -8.43 9.33 -21.26
N ALA A 229 -8.08 9.53 -20.00
CA ALA A 229 -8.18 8.45 -19.01
C ALA A 229 -9.63 7.98 -18.78
N LEU A 230 -10.58 8.88 -18.76
CA LEU A 230 -12.00 8.55 -18.64
C LEU A 230 -12.55 7.86 -19.91
N GLU A 231 -12.10 8.27 -21.09
CA GLU A 231 -12.44 7.59 -22.35
C GLU A 231 -11.90 6.16 -22.38
N LEU A 232 -10.65 5.94 -21.94
CA LEU A 232 -10.07 4.60 -21.81
C LEU A 232 -10.84 3.72 -20.82
N ALA A 233 -11.29 4.29 -19.71
CA ALA A 233 -12.03 3.56 -18.69
C ALA A 233 -13.51 3.29 -19.07
N ALA A 234 -14.03 3.94 -20.11
CA ALA A 234 -15.41 3.76 -20.62
C ALA A 234 -15.51 2.69 -21.72
N GLN A 235 -14.40 2.14 -22.21
CA GLN A 235 -14.35 1.07 -23.23
C GLN A 235 -14.54 -0.31 -22.62
#